data_7c7c219d4e93755010adbd6df22c5de1
#
_entry.id   7c7c219d4e93755010adbd6df22c5de1
#
_cell.length_a   1.000
_cell.length_b   1.000
_cell.length_c   1.000
_cell.angle_alpha   90.00
_cell.angle_beta   90.00
_cell.angle_gamma   90.00
#
_symmetry.space_group_name_H-M   'P 1'
#
loop_
_entity.id
_entity.type
_entity.pdbx_description
1 polymer ?
#
loop_
_entity_poly.entity_id
_entity_poly.type
_entity_poly.pdbx_seq_one_letter_code
_entity_poly.pdbx_strand_id
1 'polypeptide(L)'
;MINLHSAKISEHTSIIAKEKKVRLVLKLFQKRFAKRFSKVCIEGRDIGTVILPKADIKFFFKCDLSTAAKRRFKELKKKNKKIKFQIVKKQLQIRNFRDVSRKNSPLLKSSDAVIVNTEKLRKIPDMMKKMSEIVEKKIRSKYGS
;
A
#
# COMPACT_ATOMS: atom_id res chain seq x y z
N MET A 1 -14.18 -15.05 13.21
CA MET A 1 -13.28 -14.59 12.13
C MET A 1 -12.64 -13.26 12.53
N ILE A 2 -11.32 -13.19 12.62
CA ILE A 2 -10.59 -11.96 13.05
C ILE A 2 -10.71 -10.91 11.95
N ASN A 3 -11.22 -9.72 12.30
CA ASN A 3 -11.36 -8.62 11.35
C ASN A 3 -10.04 -7.86 11.18
N LEU A 4 -9.19 -8.33 10.27
CA LEU A 4 -7.87 -7.75 9.98
C LEU A 4 -7.90 -6.28 9.52
N HIS A 5 -9.07 -5.77 9.12
CA HIS A 5 -9.24 -4.39 8.66
C HIS A 5 -9.78 -3.42 9.73
N SER A 6 -9.80 -3.84 11.00
CA SER A 6 -10.22 -2.93 12.08
C SER A 6 -9.21 -1.78 12.26
N ALA A 7 -9.69 -0.62 12.74
CA ALA A 7 -8.84 0.53 13.03
C ALA A 7 -7.77 0.17 14.09
N LYS A 8 -8.17 -0.60 15.09
CA LYS A 8 -7.30 -1.06 16.20
C LYS A 8 -6.15 -1.95 15.69
N ILE A 9 -6.44 -2.93 14.82
CA ILE A 9 -5.40 -3.78 14.21
C ILE A 9 -4.47 -2.95 13.30
N SER A 10 -5.01 -2.03 12.53
CA SER A 10 -4.21 -1.14 11.68
C SER A 10 -3.23 -0.28 12.50
N GLU A 11 -3.65 0.18 13.68
CA GLU A 11 -2.80 0.94 14.59
C GLU A 11 -1.68 0.08 15.17
N HIS A 12 -2.01 -1.08 15.75
CA HIS A 12 -1.01 -2.01 16.29
C HIS A 12 -0.01 -2.47 15.23
N THR A 13 -0.48 -2.78 14.02
CA THR A 13 0.40 -3.14 12.90
C THR A 13 1.40 -2.03 12.60
N SER A 14 0.98 -0.75 12.63
CA SER A 14 1.90 0.36 12.36
C SER A 14 2.94 0.57 13.46
N ILE A 15 2.62 0.18 14.70
CA ILE A 15 3.54 0.23 15.85
C ILE A 15 4.56 -0.91 15.74
N ILE A 16 4.09 -2.14 15.57
CA ILE A 16 4.95 -3.33 15.44
C ILE A 16 5.86 -3.25 14.22
N ALA A 17 5.38 -2.61 13.13
CA ALA A 17 6.16 -2.41 11.91
C ALA A 17 7.42 -1.53 12.10
N LYS A 18 7.64 -0.90 13.25
CA LYS A 18 8.88 -0.20 13.59
C LYS A 18 9.97 -1.16 14.07
N GLU A 19 9.59 -2.31 14.63
CA GLU A 19 10.51 -3.27 15.21
C GLU A 19 11.42 -3.90 14.15
N LYS A 20 12.73 -3.70 14.28
CA LYS A 20 13.74 -4.18 13.32
C LYS A 20 13.69 -5.70 13.12
N LYS A 21 13.56 -6.47 14.22
CA LYS A 21 13.50 -7.95 14.17
C LYS A 21 12.25 -8.42 13.41
N VAL A 22 11.08 -7.84 13.72
CA VAL A 22 9.82 -8.17 13.03
C VAL A 22 9.90 -7.88 11.54
N ARG A 23 10.47 -6.73 11.18
CA ARG A 23 10.65 -6.37 9.77
C ARG A 23 11.58 -7.32 9.04
N LEU A 24 12.66 -7.77 9.68
CA LEU A 24 13.58 -8.72 9.06
C LEU A 24 12.87 -10.03 8.72
N VAL A 25 12.13 -10.59 9.66
CA VAL A 25 11.35 -11.82 9.46
C VAL A 25 10.32 -11.65 8.34
N LEU A 26 9.53 -10.57 8.39
CA LEU A 26 8.52 -10.29 7.37
C LEU A 26 9.14 -10.06 5.99
N LYS A 27 10.28 -9.37 5.91
CA LYS A 27 11.01 -9.18 4.65
C LYS A 27 11.45 -10.51 4.04
N LEU A 28 11.99 -11.40 4.85
CA LEU A 28 12.40 -12.73 4.38
C LEU A 28 11.21 -13.55 3.89
N PHE A 29 10.12 -13.53 4.65
CA PHE A 29 8.87 -14.20 4.28
C PHE A 29 8.31 -13.68 2.95
N GLN A 30 8.18 -12.35 2.80
CA GLN A 30 7.67 -11.73 1.59
C GLN A 30 8.54 -12.01 0.36
N LYS A 31 9.87 -11.99 0.52
CA LYS A 31 10.80 -12.36 -0.56
C LYS A 31 10.67 -13.82 -0.96
N ARG A 32 10.59 -14.73 0.01
CA ARG A 32 10.37 -16.17 -0.25
C ARG A 32 9.03 -16.40 -0.95
N PHE A 33 7.97 -15.73 -0.48
CA PHE A 33 6.66 -15.81 -1.12
C PHE A 33 6.70 -15.35 -2.57
N ALA A 34 7.28 -14.18 -2.85
CA ALA A 34 7.40 -13.66 -4.21
C ALA A 34 8.16 -14.60 -5.17
N LYS A 35 9.20 -15.28 -4.67
CA LYS A 35 9.98 -16.24 -5.48
C LYS A 35 9.22 -17.52 -5.85
N ARG A 36 8.13 -17.84 -5.16
CA ARG A 36 7.35 -19.08 -5.43
C ARG A 36 6.44 -18.97 -6.65
N PHE A 37 6.21 -17.76 -7.14
CA PHE A 37 5.28 -17.51 -8.23
C PHE A 37 5.97 -16.78 -9.37
N SER A 38 5.70 -17.19 -10.60
CA SER A 38 6.18 -16.52 -11.81
C SER A 38 5.52 -15.16 -12.02
N LYS A 39 4.27 -15.01 -11.53
CA LYS A 39 3.50 -13.76 -11.57
C LYS A 39 2.92 -13.51 -10.19
N VAL A 40 3.23 -12.36 -9.60
CA VAL A 40 2.74 -11.99 -8.28
C VAL A 40 2.52 -10.48 -8.19
N CYS A 41 1.45 -10.09 -7.52
CA CYS A 41 1.20 -8.70 -7.15
C CYS A 41 1.22 -8.59 -5.62
N ILE A 42 2.10 -7.72 -5.10
CA ILE A 42 2.27 -7.54 -3.65
C ILE A 42 2.09 -6.08 -3.31
N GLU A 43 1.28 -5.81 -2.29
CA GLU A 43 1.09 -4.46 -1.75
C GLU A 43 1.85 -4.25 -0.44
N GLY A 44 2.24 -3.01 -0.19
CA GLY A 44 2.87 -2.59 1.08
C GLY A 44 3.49 -1.21 0.98
N ARG A 45 4.11 -0.79 2.07
CA ARG A 45 4.66 0.56 2.22
C ARG A 45 6.07 0.70 1.66
N ASP A 46 6.84 -0.36 1.66
CA ASP A 46 8.26 -0.41 1.28
C ASP A 46 8.57 -1.55 0.30
N ILE A 47 7.53 -2.09 -0.34
CA ILE A 47 7.68 -3.23 -1.28
C ILE A 47 8.62 -2.88 -2.42
N GLY A 48 8.40 -1.75 -3.09
CA GLY A 48 9.18 -1.36 -4.27
C GLY A 48 10.58 -0.82 -3.95
N THR A 49 10.86 -0.46 -2.70
CA THR A 49 12.16 0.13 -2.30
C THR A 49 13.04 -0.85 -1.54
N VAL A 50 12.46 -1.70 -0.69
CA VAL A 50 13.22 -2.55 0.26
C VAL A 50 12.98 -4.03 0.05
N ILE A 51 11.73 -4.44 -0.17
CA ILE A 51 11.37 -5.86 -0.26
C ILE A 51 11.70 -6.42 -1.65
N LEU A 52 11.16 -5.79 -2.70
CA LEU A 52 11.29 -6.17 -4.10
C LEU A 52 11.79 -4.99 -4.94
N PRO A 53 13.02 -4.50 -4.71
CA PRO A 53 13.58 -3.35 -5.43
C PRO A 53 13.80 -3.63 -6.93
N LYS A 54 13.82 -4.89 -7.34
CA LYS A 54 13.97 -5.35 -8.73
C LYS A 54 12.64 -5.83 -9.33
N ALA A 55 11.49 -5.47 -8.75
CA ALA A 55 10.18 -5.79 -9.34
C ALA A 55 10.05 -5.18 -10.74
N ASP A 56 9.45 -5.92 -11.67
CA ASP A 56 9.31 -5.50 -13.08
C ASP A 56 8.48 -4.23 -13.22
N ILE A 57 7.47 -4.07 -12.39
CA ILE A 57 6.59 -2.90 -12.38
C ILE A 57 6.32 -2.49 -10.94
N LYS A 58 6.41 -1.19 -10.68
CA LYS A 58 6.13 -0.63 -9.37
C LYS A 58 5.12 0.49 -9.51
N PHE A 59 4.07 0.46 -8.72
CA PHE A 59 3.09 1.53 -8.62
C PHE A 59 3.20 2.24 -7.28
N PHE A 60 3.22 3.56 -7.32
CA PHE A 60 3.14 4.40 -6.14
C PHE A 60 1.82 5.16 -6.14
N PHE A 61 0.91 4.76 -5.25
CA PHE A 61 -0.41 5.38 -5.15
C PHE A 61 -0.34 6.68 -4.37
N LYS A 62 -0.79 7.78 -4.99
CA LYS A 62 -0.90 9.10 -4.37
C LYS A 62 -2.36 9.47 -4.17
N CYS A 63 -2.68 10.00 -3.00
CA CYS A 63 -3.99 10.51 -2.65
C CYS A 63 -3.85 11.56 -1.55
N ASP A 64 -4.65 12.63 -1.59
CA ASP A 64 -4.71 13.56 -0.47
C ASP A 64 -5.32 12.91 0.78
N LEU A 65 -4.94 13.44 1.95
CA LEU A 65 -5.36 12.89 3.24
C LEU A 65 -6.89 12.93 3.43
N SER A 66 -7.55 13.98 2.93
CA SER A 66 -9.00 14.14 3.11
C SER A 66 -9.77 13.11 2.30
N THR A 67 -9.40 12.91 1.04
CA THR A 67 -9.99 11.88 0.17
C THR A 67 -9.73 10.47 0.70
N ALA A 68 -8.52 10.18 1.13
CA ALA A 68 -8.19 8.89 1.75
C ALA A 68 -8.99 8.65 3.04
N ALA A 69 -9.14 9.69 3.88
CA ALA A 69 -9.93 9.63 5.11
C ALA A 69 -11.42 9.44 4.82
N LYS A 70 -11.98 10.11 3.80
CA LYS A 70 -13.38 9.91 3.39
C LYS A 70 -13.66 8.48 2.95
N ARG A 71 -12.77 7.89 2.14
CA ARG A 71 -12.86 6.49 1.68
C ARG A 71 -12.81 5.54 2.87
N ARG A 72 -11.83 5.71 3.75
CA ARG A 72 -11.65 4.88 4.95
C ARG A 72 -12.81 5.03 5.93
N PHE A 73 -13.31 6.24 6.11
CA PHE A 73 -14.49 6.49 6.94
C PHE A 73 -15.73 5.77 6.41
N LYS A 74 -15.99 5.84 5.09
CA LYS A 74 -17.11 5.14 4.46
C LYS A 74 -17.03 3.62 4.66
N GLU A 75 -15.84 3.05 4.55
CA GLU A 75 -15.58 1.62 4.81
C GLU A 75 -15.86 1.24 6.27
N LEU A 76 -15.29 1.99 7.22
CA LEU A 76 -15.40 1.71 8.64
C LEU A 76 -16.81 1.97 9.17
N LYS A 77 -17.54 2.97 8.64
CA LYS A 77 -18.89 3.28 9.04
C LYS A 77 -19.89 2.17 8.73
N LYS A 78 -19.64 1.36 7.70
CA LYS A 78 -20.43 0.16 7.41
C LYS A 78 -20.38 -0.88 8.54
N LYS A 79 -19.25 -0.92 9.28
CA LYS A 79 -19.00 -1.88 10.36
C LYS A 79 -19.24 -1.30 11.75
N ASN A 80 -19.05 0.01 11.90
CA ASN A 80 -19.25 0.74 13.15
C ASN A 80 -19.93 2.09 12.88
N LYS A 81 -21.25 2.15 13.13
CA LYS A 81 -22.07 3.34 12.91
C LYS A 81 -21.66 4.53 13.79
N LYS A 82 -21.02 4.28 14.95
CA LYS A 82 -20.62 5.32 15.93
C LYS A 82 -19.28 5.99 15.61
N ILE A 83 -18.53 5.51 14.58
CA ILE A 83 -17.23 6.08 14.25
C ILE A 83 -17.35 7.52 13.76
N LYS A 84 -16.43 8.41 14.19
CA LYS A 84 -16.40 9.82 13.79
C LYS A 84 -15.34 10.05 12.71
N PHE A 85 -15.65 10.86 11.70
CA PHE A 85 -14.74 11.17 10.59
C PHE A 85 -13.41 11.77 11.06
N GLN A 86 -13.44 12.70 12.02
CA GLN A 86 -12.23 13.35 12.55
C GLN A 86 -11.26 12.35 13.18
N ILE A 87 -11.80 11.33 13.87
CA ILE A 87 -10.98 10.26 14.46
C ILE A 87 -10.27 9.48 13.35
N VAL A 88 -11.00 9.09 12.30
CA VAL A 88 -10.42 8.35 11.17
C VAL A 88 -9.34 9.18 10.47
N LYS A 89 -9.60 10.47 10.23
CA LYS A 89 -8.64 11.39 9.59
C LYS A 89 -7.37 11.53 10.42
N LYS A 90 -7.50 11.75 11.74
CA LYS A 90 -6.37 11.86 12.68
C LYS A 90 -5.54 10.57 12.72
N GLN A 91 -6.18 9.41 12.82
CA GLN A 91 -5.49 8.11 12.81
C GLN A 91 -4.71 7.89 11.50
N LEU A 92 -5.30 8.26 10.36
CA LEU A 92 -4.64 8.14 9.07
C LEU A 92 -3.43 9.07 8.97
N GLN A 93 -3.55 10.30 9.45
CA GLN A 93 -2.47 11.27 9.50
C GLN A 93 -1.29 10.79 10.35
N ILE A 94 -1.57 10.30 11.55
CA ILE A 94 -0.56 9.73 12.45
C ILE A 94 0.13 8.53 11.80
N ARG A 95 -0.63 7.64 11.18
CA ARG A 95 -0.08 6.49 10.48
C ARG A 95 0.82 6.91 9.32
N ASN A 96 0.36 7.83 8.47
CA ASN A 96 1.16 8.31 7.34
C ASN A 96 2.46 8.95 7.83
N PHE A 97 2.39 9.77 8.88
CA PHE A 97 3.58 10.35 9.49
C PHE A 97 4.55 9.26 9.99
N ARG A 98 4.07 8.26 10.72
CA ARG A 98 4.90 7.13 11.16
C ARG A 98 5.55 6.37 10.01
N ASP A 99 4.79 6.13 8.93
CA ASP A 99 5.30 5.38 7.78
C ASP A 99 6.40 6.13 7.02
N VAL A 100 6.32 7.46 6.94
CA VAL A 100 7.33 8.32 6.28
C VAL A 100 8.54 8.55 7.18
N SER A 101 8.33 8.82 8.48
CA SER A 101 9.38 9.23 9.42
C SER A 101 10.16 8.07 10.04
N ARG A 102 9.73 6.82 9.86
CA ARG A 102 10.44 5.69 10.46
C ARG A 102 11.85 5.51 9.89
N LYS A 103 12.82 5.28 10.78
CA LYS A 103 14.23 5.07 10.43
C LYS A 103 14.43 3.84 9.53
N ASN A 104 13.69 2.76 9.78
CA ASN A 104 13.82 1.50 9.05
C ASN A 104 12.73 1.37 7.98
N SER A 105 13.10 1.30 6.71
CA SER A 105 12.21 1.13 5.57
C SER A 105 11.07 2.16 5.53
N PRO A 106 11.36 3.46 5.43
CA PRO A 106 10.34 4.50 5.32
C PRO A 106 9.47 4.30 4.08
N LEU A 107 8.26 4.87 4.09
CA LEU A 107 7.43 4.96 2.91
C LEU A 107 8.07 5.93 1.91
N LEU A 108 8.75 5.42 0.92
CA LEU A 108 9.38 6.18 -0.14
C LEU A 108 8.92 5.69 -1.51
N LYS A 109 8.82 6.63 -2.45
CA LYS A 109 8.62 6.30 -3.85
C LYS A 109 9.94 5.80 -4.45
N SER A 110 9.94 4.61 -5.04
CA SER A 110 11.05 4.15 -5.87
C SER A 110 11.23 5.04 -7.10
N SER A 111 12.46 5.28 -7.55
CA SER A 111 12.76 6.13 -8.71
C SER A 111 12.02 5.68 -9.97
N ASP A 112 11.93 4.37 -10.17
CA ASP A 112 11.27 3.69 -11.29
C ASP A 112 9.77 3.43 -11.10
N ALA A 113 9.17 3.92 -9.99
CA ALA A 113 7.75 3.70 -9.73
C ALA A 113 6.86 4.65 -10.53
N VAL A 114 5.85 4.07 -11.18
CA VAL A 114 4.77 4.81 -11.83
C VAL A 114 3.84 5.39 -10.78
N ILE A 115 3.65 6.71 -10.81
CA ILE A 115 2.72 7.38 -9.90
C ILE A 115 1.29 7.20 -10.39
N VAL A 116 0.43 6.65 -9.53
CA VAL A 116 -1.01 6.54 -9.75
C VAL A 116 -1.73 7.51 -8.81
N ASN A 117 -2.17 8.64 -9.36
CA ASN A 117 -3.00 9.57 -8.60
C ASN A 117 -4.44 9.04 -8.55
N THR A 118 -4.86 8.63 -7.35
CA THR A 118 -6.19 8.05 -7.13
C THR A 118 -7.26 9.07 -6.77
N GLU A 119 -6.94 10.34 -6.64
CA GLU A 119 -7.94 11.40 -6.39
C GLU A 119 -8.94 11.52 -7.53
N LYS A 120 -8.41 11.49 -8.76
CA LYS A 120 -9.20 11.58 -10.00
C LYS A 120 -9.87 10.26 -10.39
N LEU A 121 -9.37 9.14 -9.89
CA LEU A 121 -9.89 7.80 -10.18
C LEU A 121 -10.93 7.41 -9.12
N ARG A 122 -12.19 7.73 -9.40
CA ARG A 122 -13.29 7.52 -8.42
C ARG A 122 -13.76 6.08 -8.35
N LYS A 123 -13.62 5.31 -9.42
CA LYS A 123 -14.08 3.92 -9.52
C LYS A 123 -12.89 2.97 -9.62
N ILE A 124 -12.99 1.83 -8.97
CA ILE A 124 -11.96 0.77 -9.03
C ILE A 124 -11.74 0.28 -10.46
N PRO A 125 -12.78 0.04 -11.30
CA PRO A 125 -12.57 -0.38 -12.68
C PRO A 125 -11.70 0.57 -13.50
N ASP A 126 -11.88 1.89 -13.36
CA ASP A 126 -11.09 2.89 -14.10
C ASP A 126 -9.61 2.83 -13.69
N MET A 127 -9.35 2.61 -12.41
CA MET A 127 -8.00 2.44 -11.89
C MET A 127 -7.38 1.14 -12.39
N MET A 128 -8.13 0.04 -12.38
CA MET A 128 -7.67 -1.26 -12.87
C MET A 128 -7.34 -1.20 -14.36
N LYS A 129 -8.21 -0.61 -15.17
CA LYS A 129 -7.98 -0.42 -16.61
C LYS A 129 -6.65 0.30 -16.87
N LYS A 130 -6.46 1.46 -16.23
CA LYS A 130 -5.21 2.23 -16.36
C LYS A 130 -3.98 1.44 -15.93
N MET A 131 -4.05 0.69 -14.84
CA MET A 131 -2.93 -0.12 -14.38
C MET A 131 -2.66 -1.29 -15.33
N SER A 132 -3.68 -1.98 -15.84
CA SER A 132 -3.54 -3.06 -16.81
C SER A 132 -2.85 -2.59 -18.10
N GLU A 133 -3.25 -1.44 -18.64
CA GLU A 133 -2.61 -0.84 -19.82
C GLU A 133 -1.10 -0.61 -19.59
N ILE A 134 -0.72 -0.10 -18.41
CA ILE A 134 0.69 0.13 -18.06
C ILE A 134 1.44 -1.21 -17.94
N VAL A 135 0.83 -2.21 -17.32
CA VAL A 135 1.39 -3.55 -17.16
C VAL A 135 1.62 -4.19 -18.53
N GLU A 136 0.61 -4.19 -19.38
CA GLU A 136 0.67 -4.76 -20.74
C GLU A 136 1.77 -4.10 -21.57
N LYS A 137 1.81 -2.75 -21.58
CA LYS A 137 2.86 -1.99 -22.27
C LYS A 137 4.26 -2.40 -21.79
N LYS A 138 4.44 -2.55 -20.47
CA LYS A 138 5.73 -2.94 -19.88
C LYS A 138 6.11 -4.38 -20.21
N ILE A 139 5.14 -5.29 -20.20
CA ILE A 139 5.35 -6.69 -20.57
C ILE A 139 5.77 -6.78 -22.04
N ARG A 140 5.04 -6.12 -22.94
CA ARG A 140 5.39 -6.08 -24.37
C ARG A 140 6.80 -5.54 -24.61
N SER A 141 7.18 -4.43 -23.92
CA SER A 141 8.51 -3.86 -24.09
C SER A 141 9.65 -4.72 -23.51
N LYS A 142 9.35 -5.62 -22.58
CA LYS A 142 10.38 -6.46 -21.91
C LYS A 142 10.45 -7.88 -22.49
N TYR A 143 9.34 -8.43 -22.95
CA TYR A 143 9.18 -9.83 -23.32
C TYR A 143 8.47 -10.03 -24.68
N GLY A 144 7.97 -8.97 -25.30
CA GLY A 144 7.33 -9.04 -26.59
C GLY A 144 8.37 -8.95 -27.69
N SER A 145 8.45 -9.98 -28.46
CA SER A 145 8.87 -9.95 -29.85
C SER A 145 7.74 -9.42 -30.69
#